data_4110126ecaee7c6018c7e95e2394fdf9
#
_entry.id   4110126ecaee7c6018c7e95e2394fdf9
#
_cell.length_a   1.000
_cell.length_b   1.000
_cell.length_c   1.000
_cell.angle_alpha   90.00
_cell.angle_beta   90.00
_cell.angle_gamma   90.00
#
_symmetry.space_group_name_H-M   'P 1'
#
loop_
_entity.id
_entity.type
_entity.pdbx_description
1 polymer ?
#
loop_
_entity_poly.entity_id
_entity_poly.type
_entity_poly.pdbx_seq_one_letter_code
_entity_poly.pdbx_strand_id
1 'polypeptide(L)'
;MYGCENWSPTLREERKLRVFKNTVLRRIFGPRRDEVTGKWRRLHNEELNDLYSSPNIVRVIKSRRMRWTGHVACMGEERGVYRVLLGKPEGRRPLGRSRRRWVDNIRTDLQEVECVYMDWIGLAQDRYRWRTLVSAVMNLRVP
;
A
#
# COMPACT_ATOMS: atom_id res chain seq x y z
N MET A 1 -4.44 16.84 2.23
CA MET A 1 -4.19 15.68 1.33
C MET A 1 -5.48 14.87 1.29
N TYR A 2 -6.27 15.07 0.24
CA TYR A 2 -7.57 14.41 0.13
C TYR A 2 -7.47 13.25 -0.86
N GLY A 3 -7.95 12.06 -0.45
CA GLY A 3 -8.25 10.95 -1.36
C GLY A 3 -7.14 9.96 -1.69
N CYS A 4 -5.93 10.05 -1.12
CA CYS A 4 -4.91 9.02 -1.36
C CYS A 4 -5.29 7.66 -0.73
N GLU A 5 -6.19 7.66 0.25
CA GLU A 5 -6.71 6.44 0.88
C GLU A 5 -7.51 5.58 -0.10
N ASN A 6 -8.15 6.24 -1.07
CA ASN A 6 -8.98 5.59 -2.08
C ASN A 6 -8.20 5.20 -3.33
N TRP A 7 -6.91 5.46 -3.36
CA TRP A 7 -6.09 5.11 -4.50
C TRP A 7 -5.88 3.60 -4.54
N SER A 8 -6.09 3.07 -5.71
CA SER A 8 -5.82 1.68 -6.07
C SER A 8 -4.63 1.68 -7.03
N PRO A 9 -3.41 1.94 -6.53
CA PRO A 9 -2.25 2.05 -7.37
C PRO A 9 -1.96 0.71 -8.05
N THR A 10 -1.64 0.77 -9.33
CA THR A 10 -1.10 -0.37 -10.05
C THR A 10 0.37 -0.58 -9.64
N LEU A 11 0.93 -1.76 -9.86
CA LEU A 11 2.35 -2.03 -9.60
C LEU A 11 3.28 -1.02 -10.31
N ARG A 12 2.87 -0.54 -11.49
CA ARG A 12 3.61 0.48 -12.23
C ARG A 12 3.59 1.83 -11.50
N GLU A 13 2.46 2.22 -10.94
CA GLU A 13 2.31 3.46 -10.19
C GLU A 13 3.04 3.39 -8.85
N GLU A 14 3.01 2.25 -8.17
CA GLU A 14 3.81 2.01 -6.96
C GLU A 14 5.30 2.17 -7.23
N ARG A 15 5.81 1.59 -8.34
CA ARG A 15 7.20 1.77 -8.77
C ARG A 15 7.53 3.24 -9.03
N LYS A 16 6.64 3.98 -9.71
CA LYS A 16 6.83 5.41 -9.97
C LYS A 16 6.90 6.21 -8.68
N LEU A 17 6.00 5.94 -7.71
CA LEU A 17 6.01 6.60 -6.41
C LEU A 17 7.31 6.33 -5.64
N ARG A 18 7.81 5.09 -5.69
CA ARG A 18 9.08 4.70 -5.07
C ARG A 18 10.26 5.44 -5.71
N VAL A 19 10.32 5.46 -7.04
CA VAL A 19 11.36 6.18 -7.77
C VAL A 19 11.31 7.67 -7.46
N PHE A 20 10.12 8.26 -7.44
CA PHE A 20 9.94 9.68 -7.09
C PHE A 20 10.43 9.97 -5.67
N LYS A 21 10.00 9.20 -4.68
CA LYS A 21 10.48 9.31 -3.29
C LYS A 21 12.00 9.28 -3.22
N ASN A 22 12.63 8.26 -3.80
CA ASN A 22 14.07 8.09 -3.76
C ASN A 22 14.82 9.22 -4.48
N THR A 23 14.24 9.76 -5.56
CA THR A 23 14.81 10.91 -6.26
C THR A 23 14.79 12.17 -5.41
N VAL A 24 13.68 12.43 -4.74
CA VAL A 24 13.54 13.58 -3.82
C VAL A 24 14.52 13.45 -2.64
N LEU A 25 14.57 12.26 -2.01
CA LEU A 25 15.48 12.02 -0.90
C LEU A 25 16.96 12.20 -1.29
N ARG A 26 17.36 11.75 -2.49
CA ARG A 26 18.72 11.97 -3.00
C ARG A 26 19.04 13.44 -3.23
N ARG A 27 18.05 14.25 -3.58
CA ARG A 27 18.24 15.72 -3.69
C ARG A 27 18.40 16.39 -2.34
N ILE A 28 17.68 15.89 -1.33
CA ILE A 28 17.71 16.43 0.05
C ILE A 28 19.03 16.07 0.73
N PHE A 29 19.43 14.79 0.70
CA PHE A 29 20.60 14.29 1.43
C PHE A 29 21.89 14.44 0.64
N GLY A 30 21.84 14.61 -0.68
CA GLY A 30 23.00 14.75 -1.54
C GLY A 30 23.83 13.46 -1.67
N PRO A 31 25.00 13.55 -2.29
CA PRO A 31 25.98 12.45 -2.36
C PRO A 31 26.72 12.32 -1.02
N ARG A 32 27.09 11.09 -0.64
CA ARG A 32 27.92 10.81 0.53
C ARG A 32 29.35 10.46 0.11
N ARG A 33 30.30 10.91 0.90
CA ARG A 33 31.71 10.52 0.72
C ARG A 33 31.91 9.12 1.29
N ASP A 34 32.46 8.24 0.48
CA ASP A 34 32.82 6.89 0.89
C ASP A 34 34.04 6.95 1.80
N GLU A 35 33.99 6.34 2.97
CA GLU A 35 35.04 6.38 3.99
C GLU A 35 36.29 5.60 3.56
N VAL A 36 36.13 4.56 2.74
CA VAL A 36 37.23 3.69 2.28
C VAL A 36 37.94 4.28 1.06
N THR A 37 37.17 4.71 0.07
CA THR A 37 37.73 5.18 -1.21
C THR A 37 37.92 6.68 -1.28
N GLY A 38 37.32 7.44 -0.34
CA GLY A 38 37.34 8.89 -0.31
C GLY A 38 36.54 9.57 -1.43
N LYS A 39 35.94 8.80 -2.30
CA LYS A 39 35.16 9.31 -3.46
C LYS A 39 33.72 9.62 -3.09
N TRP A 40 33.16 10.61 -3.77
CA TRP A 40 31.73 10.92 -3.64
C TRP A 40 30.92 9.87 -4.39
N ARG A 41 29.97 9.23 -3.69
CA ARG A 41 29.04 8.26 -4.27
C ARG A 41 27.60 8.63 -4.03
N ARG A 42 26.74 8.13 -4.91
CA ARG A 42 25.30 8.25 -4.78
C ARG A 42 24.80 7.30 -3.70
N LEU A 43 23.91 7.77 -2.83
CA LEU A 43 23.29 6.96 -1.79
C LEU A 43 22.46 5.82 -2.39
N HIS A 44 22.61 4.62 -1.84
CA HIS A 44 21.76 3.47 -2.14
C HIS A 44 20.36 3.65 -1.54
N ASN A 45 19.39 2.89 -2.06
CA ASN A 45 18.00 3.00 -1.59
C ASN A 45 17.84 2.64 -0.12
N GLU A 46 18.59 1.66 0.37
CA GLU A 46 18.61 1.23 1.77
C GLU A 46 19.08 2.35 2.68
N GLU A 47 20.18 2.98 2.36
CA GLU A 47 20.74 4.11 3.10
C GLU A 47 19.76 5.30 3.16
N LEU A 48 19.03 5.55 2.06
CA LEU A 48 17.99 6.59 2.04
C LEU A 48 16.82 6.25 2.97
N ASN A 49 16.45 4.98 3.07
CA ASN A 49 15.39 4.55 3.96
C ASN A 49 15.81 4.60 5.43
N ASP A 50 17.08 4.35 5.73
CA ASP A 50 17.65 4.46 7.08
C ASP A 50 17.73 5.93 7.54
N LEU A 51 18.13 6.83 6.63
CA LEU A 51 18.15 8.26 6.90
C LEU A 51 16.76 8.88 7.03
N TYR A 52 15.78 8.31 6.32
CA TYR A 52 14.41 8.79 6.33
C TYR A 52 13.47 7.76 6.97
N SER A 53 13.32 7.87 8.28
CA SER A 53 12.53 6.94 9.11
C SER A 53 11.00 6.99 8.88
N SER A 54 10.51 7.89 8.03
CA SER A 54 9.07 7.98 7.74
C SER A 54 8.57 6.77 6.97
N PRO A 55 7.40 6.23 7.30
CA PRO A 55 6.86 5.07 6.62
C PRO A 55 6.68 5.33 5.13
N ASN A 56 6.94 4.30 4.31
CA ASN A 56 6.75 4.38 2.87
C ASN A 56 5.28 4.70 2.53
N ILE A 57 5.07 5.68 1.66
CA ILE A 57 3.72 6.12 1.25
C ILE A 57 2.86 4.95 0.74
N VAL A 58 3.46 3.97 0.06
CA VAL A 58 2.76 2.78 -0.43
C VAL A 58 2.22 1.95 0.73
N ARG A 59 3.01 1.75 1.80
CA ARG A 59 2.56 1.06 3.02
C ARG A 59 1.43 1.79 3.70
N VAL A 60 1.51 3.12 3.77
CA VAL A 60 0.44 3.94 4.35
C VAL A 60 -0.85 3.78 3.55
N ILE A 61 -0.78 3.81 2.22
CA ILE A 61 -1.94 3.61 1.34
C ILE A 61 -2.52 2.20 1.56
N LYS A 62 -1.68 1.14 1.55
CA LYS A 62 -2.11 -0.24 1.78
C LYS A 62 -2.76 -0.43 3.14
N SER A 63 -2.14 0.08 4.21
CA SER A 63 -2.68 -0.03 5.57
C SER A 63 -4.02 0.69 5.74
N ARG A 64 -4.17 1.87 5.15
CA ARG A 64 -5.44 2.61 5.17
C ARG A 64 -6.52 1.88 4.40
N ARG A 65 -6.19 1.34 3.22
CA ARG A 65 -7.08 0.49 2.44
C ARG A 65 -7.56 -0.72 3.23
N MET A 66 -6.65 -1.43 3.89
CA MET A 66 -6.96 -2.58 4.73
C MET A 66 -7.85 -2.20 5.92
N ARG A 67 -7.56 -1.08 6.59
CA ARG A 67 -8.43 -0.58 7.69
C ARG A 67 -9.84 -0.28 7.20
N TRP A 68 -9.95 0.40 6.08
CA TRP A 68 -11.25 0.71 5.46
C TRP A 68 -12.00 -0.57 5.08
N THR A 69 -11.32 -1.54 4.48
CA THR A 69 -11.87 -2.85 4.11
C THR A 69 -12.43 -3.59 5.32
N GLY A 70 -11.69 -3.66 6.42
CA GLY A 70 -12.17 -4.28 7.65
C GLY A 70 -13.38 -3.57 8.23
N HIS A 71 -13.41 -2.24 8.13
CA HIS A 71 -14.56 -1.48 8.58
C HIS A 71 -15.81 -1.77 7.73
N VAL A 72 -15.66 -1.85 6.41
CA VAL A 72 -16.77 -2.18 5.50
C VAL A 72 -17.27 -3.61 5.69
N ALA A 73 -16.36 -4.58 5.90
CA ALA A 73 -16.73 -5.97 6.16
C ALA A 73 -17.57 -6.12 7.45
N CYS A 74 -17.29 -5.30 8.47
CA CYS A 74 -18.07 -5.28 9.72
C CYS A 74 -19.43 -4.57 9.58
N MET A 75 -19.66 -3.80 8.50
CA MET A 75 -20.94 -3.09 8.30
C MET A 75 -22.08 -3.96 7.79
N GLY A 76 -21.78 -5.15 7.28
CA GLY A 76 -22.75 -6.07 6.70
C GLY A 76 -23.09 -5.81 5.23
N GLU A 77 -23.66 -6.81 4.59
CA GLU A 77 -23.88 -6.85 3.12
C GLU A 77 -24.96 -5.90 2.63
N GLU A 78 -25.86 -5.50 3.47
CA GLU A 78 -27.01 -4.66 3.10
C GLU A 78 -26.62 -3.22 2.76
N ARG A 79 -25.46 -2.77 3.18
CA ARG A 79 -25.02 -1.40 2.94
C ARG A 79 -24.39 -1.23 1.56
N GLY A 80 -24.76 -0.15 0.87
CA GLY A 80 -24.26 0.20 -0.47
C GLY A 80 -22.73 0.28 -0.57
N VAL A 81 -22.04 0.54 0.54
CA VAL A 81 -20.56 0.55 0.62
C VAL A 81 -19.97 -0.83 0.38
N TYR A 82 -20.64 -1.89 0.84
CA TYR A 82 -20.23 -3.28 0.60
C TYR A 82 -20.28 -3.62 -0.90
N ARG A 83 -21.27 -3.10 -1.63
CA ARG A 83 -21.36 -3.24 -3.09
C ARG A 83 -20.19 -2.57 -3.81
N VAL A 84 -19.66 -1.46 -3.28
CA VAL A 84 -18.46 -0.81 -3.83
C VAL A 84 -17.22 -1.70 -3.66
N LEU A 85 -17.14 -2.43 -2.57
CA LEU A 85 -16.03 -3.32 -2.27
C LEU A 85 -16.05 -4.59 -3.16
N LEU A 86 -17.19 -5.27 -3.25
CA LEU A 86 -17.34 -6.56 -3.94
C LEU A 86 -18.04 -6.45 -5.30
N GLY A 87 -18.82 -5.39 -5.52
CA GLY A 87 -19.69 -5.25 -6.67
C GLY A 87 -18.94 -5.05 -7.99
N LYS A 88 -19.52 -5.56 -9.04
CA LYS A 88 -19.20 -5.14 -10.40
C LYS A 88 -19.96 -3.83 -10.66
N PRO A 89 -19.29 -2.78 -11.17
CA PRO A 89 -20.05 -1.61 -11.63
C PRO A 89 -21.00 -2.04 -12.75
N GLU A 90 -22.27 -1.75 -12.55
CA GLU A 90 -23.28 -1.90 -13.60
C GLU A 90 -23.02 -0.82 -14.65
N GLY A 91 -23.03 -1.20 -15.92
CA GLY A 91 -22.87 -0.30 -17.05
C GLY A 91 -21.44 -0.19 -17.61
N ARG A 92 -21.29 0.70 -18.61
CA ARG A 92 -20.05 0.92 -19.34
C ARG A 92 -19.00 1.56 -18.42
N ARG A 93 -17.80 1.00 -18.40
CA ARG A 93 -16.72 1.47 -17.57
C ARG A 93 -16.30 2.89 -17.95
N PRO A 94 -16.30 3.87 -17.02
CA PRO A 94 -15.87 5.23 -17.34
C PRO A 94 -14.39 5.24 -17.78
N LEU A 95 -14.06 6.09 -18.75
CA LEU A 95 -12.68 6.32 -19.17
C LEU A 95 -11.85 6.80 -17.96
N GLY A 96 -10.67 6.20 -17.76
CA GLY A 96 -9.76 6.58 -16.68
C GLY A 96 -9.93 5.85 -15.34
N ARG A 97 -10.94 4.99 -15.19
CA ARG A 97 -11.06 4.17 -13.97
C ARG A 97 -9.98 3.09 -13.92
N SER A 98 -9.37 2.90 -12.75
CA SER A 98 -8.41 1.83 -12.49
C SER A 98 -8.92 0.48 -12.99
N ARG A 99 -8.08 -0.30 -13.69
CA ARG A 99 -8.43 -1.63 -14.20
C ARG A 99 -8.59 -2.67 -13.11
N ARG A 100 -8.00 -2.44 -11.92
CA ARG A 100 -8.08 -3.36 -10.78
C ARG A 100 -9.29 -3.03 -9.92
N ARG A 101 -9.96 -4.09 -9.46
CA ARG A 101 -11.04 -3.99 -8.48
C ARG A 101 -10.44 -3.87 -7.08
N TRP A 102 -11.20 -3.34 -6.16
CA TRP A 102 -10.82 -3.27 -4.74
C TRP A 102 -10.46 -4.66 -4.19
N VAL A 103 -11.28 -5.66 -4.50
CA VAL A 103 -11.06 -7.06 -4.09
C VAL A 103 -9.73 -7.60 -4.61
N ASP A 104 -9.37 -7.31 -5.86
CA ASP A 104 -8.12 -7.78 -6.44
C ASP A 104 -6.90 -7.16 -5.74
N ASN A 105 -7.01 -5.87 -5.37
CA ASN A 105 -5.95 -5.20 -4.63
C ASN A 105 -5.82 -5.72 -3.20
N ILE A 106 -6.95 -6.00 -2.52
CA ILE A 106 -6.96 -6.58 -1.18
C ILE A 106 -6.32 -7.97 -1.21
N ARG A 107 -6.70 -8.80 -2.18
CA ARG A 107 -6.09 -10.14 -2.37
C ARG A 107 -4.58 -10.04 -2.58
N THR A 108 -4.13 -9.11 -3.41
CA THR A 108 -2.70 -8.90 -3.64
C THR A 108 -1.98 -8.47 -2.35
N ASP A 109 -2.57 -7.53 -1.60
CA ASP A 109 -2.01 -7.08 -0.32
C ASP A 109 -1.96 -8.22 0.72
N LEU A 110 -2.96 -9.10 0.74
CA LEU A 110 -3.00 -10.28 1.60
C LEU A 110 -1.96 -11.34 1.20
N GLN A 111 -1.75 -11.54 -0.10
CA GLN A 111 -0.72 -12.43 -0.61
C GLN A 111 0.69 -11.98 -0.22
N GLU A 112 0.94 -10.69 -0.21
CA GLU A 112 2.23 -10.13 0.23
C GLU A 112 2.52 -10.39 1.72
N VAL A 113 1.50 -10.64 2.53
CA VAL A 113 1.59 -10.98 3.97
C VAL A 113 1.44 -12.49 4.21
N GLU A 114 1.58 -13.30 3.13
CA GLU A 114 1.44 -14.76 3.17
C GLU A 114 0.06 -15.28 3.63
N CYS A 115 -0.95 -14.42 3.65
CA CYS A 115 -2.33 -14.79 3.97
C CYS A 115 -3.09 -15.26 2.72
N VAL A 116 -2.69 -16.40 2.16
CA VAL A 116 -3.15 -16.84 0.82
C VAL A 116 -4.54 -17.49 0.80
N TYR A 117 -5.02 -18.03 1.92
CA TYR A 117 -6.16 -18.97 1.94
C TYR A 117 -7.37 -18.53 2.77
N MET A 118 -7.47 -17.27 3.13
CA MET A 118 -8.54 -16.90 4.05
C MET A 118 -9.68 -16.19 3.34
N ASP A 119 -10.89 -16.57 3.72
CA ASP A 119 -12.04 -15.68 3.63
C ASP A 119 -11.71 -14.41 4.43
N TRP A 120 -11.18 -13.42 3.73
CA TRP A 120 -10.73 -12.17 4.33
C TRP A 120 -11.89 -11.42 5.00
N ILE A 121 -13.14 -11.70 4.61
CA ILE A 121 -14.35 -11.11 5.20
C ILE A 121 -14.54 -11.69 6.60
N GLY A 122 -14.45 -13.00 6.76
CA GLY A 122 -14.49 -13.65 8.08
C GLY A 122 -13.31 -13.21 8.96
N LEU A 123 -12.11 -13.07 8.40
CA LEU A 123 -10.96 -12.53 9.13
C LEU A 123 -11.16 -11.06 9.55
N ALA A 124 -11.80 -10.24 8.72
CA ALA A 124 -12.08 -8.84 9.02
C ALA A 124 -13.13 -8.65 10.12
N GLN A 125 -13.98 -9.65 10.37
CA GLN A 125 -14.93 -9.65 11.47
C GLN A 125 -14.22 -9.82 12.82
N ASP A 126 -13.08 -10.51 12.86
CA ASP A 126 -12.24 -10.59 14.04
C ASP A 126 -11.32 -9.34 14.12
N ARG A 127 -11.73 -8.39 14.96
CA ARG A 127 -11.05 -7.10 15.14
C ARG A 127 -9.59 -7.23 15.57
N TYR A 128 -9.24 -8.23 16.37
CA TYR A 128 -7.88 -8.44 16.87
C TYR A 128 -6.97 -8.96 15.75
N ARG A 129 -7.39 -10.03 15.08
CA ARG A 129 -6.65 -10.62 13.96
C ARG A 129 -6.47 -9.63 12.82
N TRP A 130 -7.52 -8.85 12.50
CA TRP A 130 -7.45 -7.83 11.46
C TRP A 130 -6.44 -6.71 11.78
N ARG A 131 -6.40 -6.25 13.05
CA ARG A 131 -5.40 -5.26 13.49
C ARG A 131 -3.97 -5.80 13.37
N THR A 132 -3.74 -7.03 13.76
CA THR A 132 -2.43 -7.68 13.62
C THR A 132 -2.00 -7.73 12.15
N LEU A 133 -2.89 -8.10 11.26
CA LEU A 133 -2.66 -8.11 9.82
C LEU A 133 -2.31 -6.72 9.27
N VAL A 134 -3.08 -5.70 9.64
CA VAL A 134 -2.81 -4.31 9.23
C VAL A 134 -1.42 -3.85 9.73
N SER A 135 -1.04 -4.25 10.93
CA SER A 135 0.29 -3.97 11.48
C SER A 135 1.39 -4.69 10.71
N ALA A 136 1.16 -5.93 10.31
CA ALA A 136 2.09 -6.69 9.46
C ALA A 136 2.30 -5.99 8.11
N VAL A 137 1.22 -5.52 7.46
CA VAL A 137 1.30 -4.73 6.20
C VAL A 137 2.13 -3.45 6.37
N MET A 138 2.05 -2.80 7.53
CA MET A 138 2.87 -1.61 7.83
C MET A 138 4.35 -1.93 7.97
N ASN A 139 4.66 -3.13 8.48
CA ASN A 139 6.04 -3.55 8.78
C ASN A 139 6.72 -4.30 7.63
N LEU A 140 5.97 -4.65 6.57
CA LEU A 140 6.56 -5.26 5.39
C LEU A 140 7.70 -4.39 4.84
N ARG A 141 8.91 -4.93 4.83
CA ARG A 141 10.01 -4.36 4.05
C ARG A 141 9.73 -4.65 2.57
N VAL A 142 9.19 -3.66 1.88
CA VAL A 142 9.05 -3.75 0.41
C VAL A 142 10.43 -3.47 -0.16
N PRO A 143 11.06 -4.45 -0.83
CA PRO A 143 12.37 -4.28 -1.43
C PRO A 143 12.42 -3.20 -2.51
#